data_ab3747e404202482158beeceeca33250
#
_entry.id   ab3747e404202482158beeceeca33250
#
_cell.length_a   1.000
_cell.length_b   1.000
_cell.length_c   1.000
_cell.angle_alpha   90.00
_cell.angle_beta   90.00
_cell.angle_gamma   90.00
#
_symmetry.space_group_name_H-M   'P 1'
#
loop_
_entity.id
_entity.type
_entity.pdbx_description
1 polymer ?
#
loop_
_entity_poly.entity_id
_entity_poly.type
_entity_poly.pdbx_seq_one_letter_code
_entity_poly.pdbx_strand_id
1 'polypeptide(L)'
;DLHYPLRRQRQMCIRDRKVIYVIPNFQNPTGSTMSFEKRKGIYELACKYNGVIIEDNPYGDLRFAGESVPSIKSLDKEGRVIYVGSFSKILAPGLRVGYACAPQEIFQKMVVCKQVSDVHTSIWPQLVCFKFMKECDLDEHFNKLRLIYKRKCGLMLENMDKYFSSKISYTRPDGGLFIWATLPKGSDMMGFCTKAVKDYKIAVVPGTAFMINENDKTDSFRLNFSTPSDDKITEGIRILGGMTKDMLD
;
A
#
# COMPACT_ATOMS: atom_id res chain seq x y z
N ASP A 1 -18.26 -40.42 9.09
CA ASP A 1 -17.97 -39.24 8.28
C ASP A 1 -17.97 -37.97 9.12
N LEU A 2 -17.02 -37.89 10.07
CA LEU A 2 -16.84 -36.76 11.02
C LEU A 2 -16.35 -35.47 10.33
N HIS A 3 -15.98 -35.51 9.06
CA HIS A 3 -15.49 -34.36 8.32
C HIS A 3 -16.58 -33.50 7.66
N TYR A 4 -17.81 -33.96 7.56
CA TYR A 4 -18.88 -33.25 6.88
C TYR A 4 -19.38 -31.99 7.65
N PRO A 5 -19.57 -32.01 8.99
CA PRO A 5 -19.91 -30.83 9.75
C PRO A 5 -18.81 -29.75 9.75
N LEU A 6 -17.53 -30.17 9.85
CA LEU A 6 -16.39 -29.25 9.84
C LEU A 6 -16.19 -28.59 8.47
N ARG A 7 -16.47 -29.29 7.36
CA ARG A 7 -16.47 -28.68 6.02
C ARG A 7 -17.59 -27.66 5.86
N ARG A 8 -18.81 -27.93 6.36
CA ARG A 8 -19.90 -26.94 6.36
C ARG A 8 -19.60 -25.73 7.23
N GLN A 9 -19.04 -25.92 8.41
CA GLN A 9 -18.61 -24.83 9.29
C GLN A 9 -17.49 -23.98 8.67
N ARG A 10 -16.49 -24.61 8.03
CA ARG A 10 -15.48 -23.89 7.25
C ARG A 10 -16.07 -23.16 6.04
N GLN A 11 -17.00 -23.72 5.32
CA GLN A 11 -17.69 -23.05 4.21
C GLN A 11 -18.61 -21.93 4.69
N MET A 12 -19.25 -22.04 5.84
CA MET A 12 -20.00 -20.95 6.46
C MET A 12 -19.06 -19.79 6.87
N CYS A 13 -17.94 -20.07 7.50
CA CYS A 13 -16.93 -19.05 7.83
C CYS A 13 -16.34 -18.35 6.59
N ILE A 14 -16.19 -19.08 5.47
CA ILE A 14 -15.70 -18.51 4.20
C ILE A 14 -16.80 -17.67 3.51
N ARG A 15 -18.07 -18.02 3.65
CA ARG A 15 -19.19 -17.29 3.05
C ARG A 15 -19.63 -16.07 3.87
N ASP A 16 -19.31 -16.02 5.14
CA ASP A 16 -19.74 -14.97 6.07
C ASP A 16 -18.59 -14.00 6.41
N ARG A 17 -17.87 -13.57 5.38
CA ARG A 17 -16.82 -12.56 5.54
C ARG A 17 -17.47 -11.24 5.92
N LYS A 18 -17.11 -10.73 7.11
CA LYS A 18 -17.67 -9.50 7.68
C LYS A 18 -16.74 -8.30 7.60
N VAL A 19 -15.48 -8.52 7.20
CA VAL A 19 -14.46 -7.46 7.17
C VAL A 19 -13.90 -7.32 5.76
N ILE A 20 -13.85 -6.09 5.30
CA ILE A 20 -13.26 -5.68 4.02
C ILE A 20 -12.07 -4.77 4.34
N TYR A 21 -10.85 -5.23 4.09
CA TYR A 21 -9.65 -4.42 4.24
C TYR A 21 -9.27 -3.79 2.90
N VAL A 22 -9.07 -2.47 2.88
CA VAL A 22 -8.67 -1.74 1.67
C VAL A 22 -7.64 -0.66 1.96
N ILE A 23 -6.73 -0.44 1.02
CA ILE A 23 -5.82 0.72 0.95
C ILE A 23 -6.26 1.56 -0.25
N PRO A 24 -7.14 2.55 -0.08
CA PRO A 24 -7.78 3.22 -1.21
C PRO A 24 -6.89 4.26 -1.90
N ASN A 25 -5.80 4.71 -1.26
CA ASN A 25 -4.86 5.67 -1.83
C ASN A 25 -3.47 5.04 -2.01
N PHE A 26 -2.95 5.07 -3.24
CA PHE A 26 -1.58 4.63 -3.56
C PHE A 26 -1.25 3.26 -2.99
N GLN A 27 -2.15 2.33 -3.23
CA GLN A 27 -2.17 0.99 -2.66
C GLN A 27 -0.82 0.28 -2.76
N ASN A 28 -0.41 -0.36 -1.70
CA ASN A 28 0.73 -1.27 -1.70
C ASN A 28 0.26 -2.69 -2.11
N PRO A 29 0.72 -3.24 -3.25
CA PRO A 29 1.93 -2.86 -4.01
C PRO A 29 1.69 -1.99 -5.25
N THR A 30 0.47 -1.76 -5.70
CA THR A 30 0.17 -1.30 -7.07
C THR A 30 0.38 0.19 -7.33
N GLY A 31 0.46 1.02 -6.28
CA GLY A 31 0.49 2.47 -6.40
C GLY A 31 -0.84 3.09 -6.86
N SER A 32 -1.87 2.27 -7.10
CA SER A 32 -3.16 2.76 -7.61
C SER A 32 -4.02 3.44 -6.56
N THR A 33 -4.86 4.36 -7.00
CA THR A 33 -5.89 5.02 -6.19
C THR A 33 -7.27 4.53 -6.60
N MET A 34 -8.08 4.15 -5.62
CA MET A 34 -9.46 3.74 -5.83
C MET A 34 -10.34 4.94 -6.15
N SER A 35 -11.11 4.88 -7.24
CA SER A 35 -12.03 5.96 -7.60
C SER A 35 -13.14 6.15 -6.57
N PHE A 36 -13.77 7.33 -6.57
CA PHE A 36 -14.86 7.62 -5.64
C PHE A 36 -16.04 6.65 -5.79
N GLU A 37 -16.40 6.31 -7.03
CA GLU A 37 -17.49 5.37 -7.34
C GLU A 37 -17.22 3.98 -6.73
N LYS A 38 -15.97 3.49 -6.81
CA LYS A 38 -15.59 2.23 -6.20
C LYS A 38 -15.65 2.30 -4.67
N ARG A 39 -15.23 3.42 -4.07
CA ARG A 39 -15.33 3.66 -2.61
C ARG A 39 -16.78 3.62 -2.16
N LYS A 40 -17.66 4.31 -2.88
CA LYS A 40 -19.11 4.32 -2.64
C LYS A 40 -19.70 2.91 -2.77
N GLY A 41 -19.36 2.20 -3.86
CA GLY A 41 -19.87 0.83 -4.08
C GLY A 41 -19.44 -0.16 -2.98
N ILE A 42 -18.19 -0.08 -2.50
CA ILE A 42 -17.72 -0.92 -1.38
C ILE A 42 -18.49 -0.58 -0.09
N TYR A 43 -18.73 0.70 0.19
CA TYR A 43 -19.51 1.13 1.35
C TYR A 43 -20.96 0.62 1.28
N GLU A 44 -21.63 0.76 0.14
CA GLU A 44 -22.99 0.24 -0.08
C GLU A 44 -23.06 -1.27 0.11
N LEU A 45 -22.04 -2.01 -0.37
CA LEU A 45 -21.96 -3.46 -0.15
C LEU A 45 -21.76 -3.80 1.33
N ALA A 46 -20.94 -3.05 2.05
CA ALA A 46 -20.76 -3.25 3.49
C ALA A 46 -22.06 -3.01 4.26
N CYS A 47 -22.83 -1.97 3.92
CA CYS A 47 -24.16 -1.72 4.50
C CYS A 47 -25.11 -2.88 4.17
N LYS A 48 -25.21 -3.26 2.90
CA LYS A 48 -26.12 -4.32 2.43
C LYS A 48 -25.88 -5.68 3.10
N TYR A 49 -24.62 -6.05 3.32
CA TYR A 49 -24.22 -7.37 3.84
C TYR A 49 -23.80 -7.35 5.31
N ASN A 50 -24.07 -6.27 6.02
CA ASN A 50 -23.68 -6.09 7.43
C ASN A 50 -22.18 -6.32 7.67
N GLY A 51 -21.36 -5.79 6.77
CA GLY A 51 -19.90 -5.85 6.83
C GLY A 51 -19.29 -4.63 7.52
N VAL A 52 -18.01 -4.71 7.84
CA VAL A 52 -17.17 -3.62 8.35
C VAL A 52 -16.01 -3.40 7.40
N ILE A 53 -15.69 -2.13 7.13
CA ILE A 53 -14.55 -1.75 6.30
C ILE A 53 -13.41 -1.29 7.19
N ILE A 54 -12.21 -1.80 6.96
CA ILE A 54 -10.97 -1.22 7.45
C ILE A 54 -10.34 -0.45 6.29
N GLU A 55 -10.44 0.88 6.37
CA GLU A 55 -9.82 1.80 5.43
C GLU A 55 -8.43 2.18 5.94
N ASP A 56 -7.39 1.56 5.39
CA ASP A 56 -6.00 1.84 5.73
C ASP A 56 -5.42 2.90 4.80
N ASN A 57 -5.03 4.04 5.37
CA ASN A 57 -4.58 5.20 4.59
C ASN A 57 -3.18 5.71 4.99
N PRO A 58 -2.13 4.89 4.86
CA PRO A 58 -0.77 5.31 5.23
C PRO A 58 -0.12 6.25 4.20
N TYR A 59 -0.68 6.40 3.01
CA TYR A 59 -0.07 7.11 1.89
C TYR A 59 -0.87 8.32 1.39
N GLY A 60 -2.08 8.56 1.90
CA GLY A 60 -3.00 9.57 1.36
C GLY A 60 -2.43 10.98 1.30
N ASP A 61 -1.64 11.37 2.32
CA ASP A 61 -1.00 12.69 2.40
C ASP A 61 0.15 12.88 1.40
N LEU A 62 0.61 11.78 0.77
CA LEU A 62 1.70 11.77 -0.21
C LEU A 62 1.22 11.91 -1.66
N ARG A 63 0.04 12.50 -1.88
CA ARG A 63 -0.45 12.83 -3.21
C ARG A 63 0.31 14.02 -3.78
N PHE A 64 0.92 13.85 -4.94
CA PHE A 64 1.68 14.88 -5.64
C PHE A 64 1.12 15.25 -7.02
N ALA A 65 0.10 14.54 -7.48
CA ALA A 65 -0.62 14.84 -8.74
C ALA A 65 -2.10 14.45 -8.63
N GLY A 66 -2.93 14.97 -9.54
CA GLY A 66 -4.36 14.74 -9.56
C GLY A 66 -5.11 15.35 -8.37
N GLU A 67 -6.40 15.06 -8.28
CA GLU A 67 -7.28 15.57 -7.23
C GLU A 67 -7.41 14.60 -6.06
N SER A 68 -7.70 15.15 -4.88
CA SER A 68 -7.99 14.37 -3.69
C SER A 68 -9.32 13.63 -3.83
N VAL A 69 -9.32 12.34 -3.48
CA VAL A 69 -10.54 11.53 -3.47
C VAL A 69 -11.03 11.37 -2.03
N PRO A 70 -12.29 11.73 -1.71
CA PRO A 70 -12.84 11.59 -0.36
C PRO A 70 -12.68 10.17 0.19
N SER A 71 -12.39 10.04 1.50
CA SER A 71 -12.25 8.75 2.15
C SER A 71 -13.57 7.98 2.18
N ILE A 72 -13.50 6.65 2.33
CA ILE A 72 -14.71 5.84 2.56
C ILE A 72 -15.31 6.22 3.91
N LYS A 73 -14.47 6.57 4.89
CA LYS A 73 -14.92 7.05 6.20
C LYS A 73 -15.80 8.30 6.12
N SER A 74 -15.56 9.17 5.14
CA SER A 74 -16.42 10.36 4.94
C SER A 74 -17.85 10.04 4.48
N LEU A 75 -18.09 8.84 3.95
CA LEU A 75 -19.40 8.33 3.56
C LEU A 75 -20.15 7.64 4.72
N ASP A 76 -19.45 7.35 5.83
CA ASP A 76 -19.91 6.46 6.89
C ASP A 76 -21.01 7.08 7.75
N LYS A 77 -22.26 6.73 7.43
CA LYS A 77 -23.45 7.12 8.20
C LYS A 77 -23.93 6.02 9.15
N GLU A 78 -23.52 4.77 8.94
CA GLU A 78 -24.00 3.60 9.68
C GLU A 78 -22.97 3.02 10.67
N GLY A 79 -21.82 3.69 10.86
CA GLY A 79 -20.78 3.21 11.77
C GLY A 79 -20.10 1.92 11.30
N ARG A 80 -19.79 1.81 10.01
CA ARG A 80 -19.22 0.60 9.40
C ARG A 80 -17.76 0.74 8.98
N VAL A 81 -17.19 1.93 9.07
CA VAL A 81 -15.83 2.18 8.59
C VAL A 81 -14.91 2.48 9.76
N ILE A 82 -13.86 1.69 9.87
CA ILE A 82 -12.69 1.93 10.71
C ILE A 82 -11.65 2.57 9.80
N TYR A 83 -11.33 3.84 10.03
CA TYR A 83 -10.24 4.52 9.33
C TYR A 83 -8.96 4.37 10.16
N VAL A 84 -7.88 3.97 9.51
CA VAL A 84 -6.56 3.89 10.16
C VAL A 84 -5.54 4.70 9.39
N GLY A 85 -4.70 5.42 10.15
CA GLY A 85 -3.61 6.23 9.62
C GLY A 85 -2.31 5.99 10.38
N SER A 86 -1.21 6.48 9.82
CA SER A 86 0.12 6.21 10.36
C SER A 86 1.05 7.41 10.19
N PHE A 87 1.88 7.67 11.19
CA PHE A 87 2.99 8.64 11.11
C PHE A 87 4.23 8.07 10.40
N SER A 88 4.24 6.78 10.07
CA SER A 88 5.41 6.11 9.52
C SER A 88 5.88 6.66 8.17
N LYS A 89 4.98 7.21 7.37
CA LYS A 89 5.30 7.69 6.00
C LYS A 89 5.36 9.21 5.89
N ILE A 90 4.83 9.90 6.89
CA ILE A 90 4.75 11.36 6.91
C ILE A 90 5.73 12.00 7.93
N LEU A 91 6.18 11.23 8.92
CA LEU A 91 7.14 11.71 9.92
C LEU A 91 8.33 10.77 10.02
N ALA A 92 8.19 9.62 10.68
CA ALA A 92 9.28 8.65 10.80
C ALA A 92 8.74 7.23 11.08
N PRO A 93 9.18 6.20 10.32
CA PRO A 93 8.71 4.83 10.50
C PRO A 93 9.15 4.21 11.84
N GLY A 94 10.28 4.65 12.39
CA GLY A 94 10.80 4.17 13.68
C GLY A 94 9.99 4.55 14.90
N LEU A 95 9.11 5.55 14.81
CA LEU A 95 8.26 5.98 15.92
C LEU A 95 7.18 4.95 16.29
N ARG A 96 6.77 4.10 15.37
CA ARG A 96 5.75 3.06 15.54
C ARG A 96 4.41 3.60 16.07
N VAL A 97 3.99 4.79 15.60
CA VAL A 97 2.74 5.44 15.97
C VAL A 97 1.78 5.45 14.78
N GLY A 98 0.56 5.06 15.04
CA GLY A 98 -0.58 5.17 14.16
C GLY A 98 -1.83 5.53 14.97
N TYR A 99 -2.93 5.75 14.29
CA TYR A 99 -4.20 6.08 14.91
C TYR A 99 -5.35 5.39 14.18
N ALA A 100 -6.46 5.21 14.90
CA ALA A 100 -7.69 4.69 14.33
C ALA A 100 -8.87 5.59 14.71
N CYS A 101 -9.76 5.79 13.74
CA CYS A 101 -11.07 6.43 13.95
C CYS A 101 -12.14 5.37 13.65
N ALA A 102 -12.80 4.90 14.71
CA ALA A 102 -13.76 3.81 14.63
C ALA A 102 -15.10 4.19 15.31
N PRO A 103 -16.20 3.51 14.96
CA PRO A 103 -17.44 3.59 15.70
C PRO A 103 -17.23 3.21 17.18
N GLN A 104 -17.99 3.85 18.07
CA GLN A 104 -17.78 3.75 19.53
C GLN A 104 -17.76 2.30 20.05
N GLU A 105 -18.65 1.47 19.56
CA GLU A 105 -18.71 0.05 19.98
C GLU A 105 -17.44 -0.73 19.59
N ILE A 106 -16.91 -0.49 18.39
CA ILE A 106 -15.67 -1.10 17.91
C ILE A 106 -14.49 -0.53 18.68
N PHE A 107 -14.45 0.80 18.84
CA PHE A 107 -13.39 1.49 19.57
C PHE A 107 -13.21 0.94 21.00
N GLN A 108 -14.29 0.74 21.75
CA GLN A 108 -14.23 0.15 23.08
C GLN A 108 -13.57 -1.24 23.08
N LYS A 109 -13.87 -2.09 22.09
CA LYS A 109 -13.24 -3.41 21.94
C LYS A 109 -11.77 -3.30 21.55
N MET A 110 -11.42 -2.34 20.69
CA MET A 110 -10.03 -2.07 20.34
C MET A 110 -9.22 -1.66 21.58
N VAL A 111 -9.75 -0.83 22.47
CA VAL A 111 -9.10 -0.44 23.73
C VAL A 111 -8.79 -1.67 24.60
N VAL A 112 -9.79 -2.55 24.79
CA VAL A 112 -9.60 -3.78 25.57
C VAL A 112 -8.54 -4.68 24.92
N CYS A 113 -8.61 -4.89 23.60
CA CYS A 113 -7.61 -5.68 22.87
C CYS A 113 -6.20 -5.08 22.99
N LYS A 114 -6.09 -3.75 22.92
CA LYS A 114 -4.81 -3.04 23.08
C LYS A 114 -4.20 -3.26 24.45
N GLN A 115 -5.03 -3.19 25.51
CA GLN A 115 -4.58 -3.41 26.90
C GLN A 115 -3.99 -4.81 27.10
N VAL A 116 -4.55 -5.84 26.46
CA VAL A 116 -4.03 -7.22 26.59
C VAL A 116 -2.90 -7.54 25.62
N SER A 117 -2.75 -6.77 24.54
CA SER A 117 -1.70 -7.01 23.53
C SER A 117 -0.36 -6.39 23.93
N ASP A 118 -0.34 -5.10 24.28
CA ASP A 118 0.88 -4.36 24.57
C ASP A 118 0.67 -3.19 25.56
N VAL A 119 -0.47 -3.19 26.27
CA VAL A 119 -0.91 -2.16 27.21
C VAL A 119 -1.18 -0.82 26.51
N HIS A 120 -0.15 -0.19 25.93
CA HIS A 120 -0.25 1.04 25.16
C HIS A 120 0.98 1.24 24.26
N THR A 121 0.85 2.04 23.23
CA THR A 121 1.97 2.53 22.42
C THR A 121 2.87 3.42 23.29
N SER A 122 4.21 3.33 23.11
CA SER A 122 5.16 4.13 23.88
C SER A 122 4.79 5.62 23.90
N ILE A 123 4.86 6.25 25.07
CA ILE A 123 4.43 7.63 25.29
C ILE A 123 5.36 8.64 24.58
N TRP A 124 6.66 8.36 24.54
CA TRP A 124 7.64 9.25 23.90
C TRP A 124 7.35 9.50 22.42
N PRO A 125 7.21 8.48 21.57
CA PRO A 125 6.80 8.69 20.18
C PRO A 125 5.45 9.40 20.04
N GLN A 126 4.49 9.16 20.93
CA GLN A 126 3.21 9.86 20.91
C GLN A 126 3.39 11.36 21.19
N LEU A 127 4.23 11.72 22.15
CA LEU A 127 4.56 13.13 22.43
C LEU A 127 5.28 13.81 21.25
N VAL A 128 6.17 13.08 20.57
CA VAL A 128 6.83 13.58 19.35
C VAL A 128 5.78 13.85 18.26
N CYS A 129 4.87 12.91 18.02
CA CYS A 129 3.79 13.10 17.04
C CYS A 129 2.87 14.26 17.43
N PHE A 130 2.53 14.40 18.71
CA PHE A 130 1.71 15.51 19.23
C PHE A 130 2.39 16.86 18.98
N LYS A 131 3.67 16.98 19.33
CA LYS A 131 4.44 18.22 19.09
C LYS A 131 4.57 18.52 17.62
N PHE A 132 4.85 17.53 16.79
CA PHE A 132 4.88 17.67 15.33
C PHE A 132 3.55 18.25 14.80
N MET A 133 2.41 17.70 15.21
CA MET A 133 1.11 18.20 14.77
C MET A 133 0.77 19.61 15.29
N LYS A 134 1.28 19.97 16.47
CA LYS A 134 0.94 21.22 17.14
C LYS A 134 1.87 22.39 16.77
N GLU A 135 3.15 22.09 16.58
CA GLU A 135 4.21 23.12 16.51
C GLU A 135 4.79 23.28 15.09
N CYS A 136 4.59 22.29 14.20
CA CYS A 136 5.07 22.36 12.82
C CYS A 136 3.98 22.83 11.87
N ASP A 137 4.36 23.55 10.81
CA ASP A 137 3.52 23.80 9.66
C ASP A 137 3.38 22.50 8.85
N LEU A 138 2.24 21.83 9.03
CA LEU A 138 1.98 20.53 8.39
C LEU A 138 1.83 20.67 6.88
N ASP A 139 1.26 21.75 6.39
CA ASP A 139 1.07 21.98 4.95
C ASP A 139 2.43 22.17 4.26
N GLU A 140 3.31 22.97 4.86
CA GLU A 140 4.68 23.14 4.36
C GLU A 140 5.43 21.82 4.38
N HIS A 141 5.34 21.05 5.46
CA HIS A 141 5.98 19.74 5.60
C HIS A 141 5.50 18.74 4.53
N PHE A 142 4.18 18.60 4.37
CA PHE A 142 3.62 17.70 3.36
C PHE A 142 3.95 18.15 1.94
N ASN A 143 3.96 19.44 1.66
CA ASN A 143 4.35 19.95 0.36
C ASN A 143 5.82 19.64 0.04
N LYS A 144 6.73 19.75 1.00
CA LYS A 144 8.13 19.32 0.83
C LYS A 144 8.23 17.83 0.49
N LEU A 145 7.51 16.96 1.21
CA LEU A 145 7.50 15.52 0.92
C LEU A 145 6.94 15.22 -0.47
N ARG A 146 5.82 15.86 -0.84
CA ARG A 146 5.18 15.70 -2.15
C ARG A 146 6.10 16.09 -3.30
N LEU A 147 6.83 17.20 -3.17
CA LEU A 147 7.82 17.64 -4.16
C LEU A 147 8.96 16.62 -4.33
N ILE A 148 9.51 16.12 -3.22
CA ILE A 148 10.56 15.09 -3.23
C ILE A 148 10.08 13.83 -3.94
N TYR A 149 8.90 13.32 -3.57
CA TYR A 149 8.38 12.07 -4.14
C TYR A 149 7.90 12.23 -5.59
N LYS A 150 7.33 13.39 -5.95
CA LYS A 150 7.01 13.71 -7.35
C LYS A 150 8.25 13.64 -8.23
N ARG A 151 9.34 14.28 -7.79
CA ARG A 151 10.62 14.29 -8.53
C ARG A 151 11.18 12.86 -8.67
N LYS A 152 11.25 12.10 -7.58
CA LYS A 152 11.78 10.73 -7.60
C LYS A 152 10.93 9.78 -8.44
N CYS A 153 9.61 9.89 -8.36
CA CYS A 153 8.69 9.11 -9.19
C CYS A 153 8.87 9.46 -10.67
N GLY A 154 8.91 10.75 -11.01
CA GLY A 154 9.16 11.23 -12.37
C GLY A 154 10.47 10.68 -12.93
N LEU A 155 11.57 10.83 -12.16
CA LEU A 155 12.88 10.30 -12.54
C LEU A 155 12.84 8.78 -12.78
N MET A 156 12.19 8.02 -11.93
CA MET A 156 12.05 6.57 -12.12
C MET A 156 11.26 6.24 -13.38
N LEU A 157 10.12 6.88 -13.61
CA LEU A 157 9.28 6.66 -14.78
C LEU A 157 9.98 7.05 -16.08
N GLU A 158 10.65 8.19 -16.14
CA GLU A 158 11.44 8.63 -17.31
C GLU A 158 12.53 7.60 -17.68
N ASN A 159 13.22 7.07 -16.68
CA ASN A 159 14.22 6.02 -16.90
C ASN A 159 13.58 4.69 -17.32
N MET A 160 12.42 4.33 -16.76
CA MET A 160 11.67 3.14 -17.21
C MET A 160 11.23 3.28 -18.67
N ASP A 161 10.66 4.43 -19.05
CA ASP A 161 10.27 4.71 -20.44
C ASP A 161 11.45 4.57 -21.40
N LYS A 162 12.65 4.98 -21.00
CA LYS A 162 13.86 4.95 -21.81
C LYS A 162 14.50 3.57 -21.92
N TYR A 163 14.53 2.81 -20.85
CA TYR A 163 15.39 1.63 -20.75
C TYR A 163 14.64 0.30 -20.74
N PHE A 164 13.40 0.24 -20.25
CA PHE A 164 12.63 -1.01 -20.21
C PHE A 164 12.23 -1.47 -21.61
N SER A 165 12.08 -2.79 -21.79
CA SER A 165 11.42 -3.32 -22.98
C SER A 165 9.99 -2.80 -23.07
N SER A 166 9.54 -2.48 -24.30
CA SER A 166 8.17 -2.01 -24.56
C SER A 166 7.10 -3.05 -24.24
N LYS A 167 7.49 -4.31 -24.03
CA LYS A 167 6.60 -5.40 -23.64
C LYS A 167 6.20 -5.37 -22.16
N ILE A 168 6.82 -4.50 -21.35
CA ILE A 168 6.53 -4.37 -19.92
C ILE A 168 5.53 -3.25 -19.69
N SER A 169 4.49 -3.54 -18.92
CA SER A 169 3.55 -2.53 -18.44
C SER A 169 3.85 -2.14 -16.99
N TYR A 170 3.58 -0.90 -16.63
CA TYR A 170 3.75 -0.43 -15.24
C TYR A 170 2.80 0.71 -14.90
N THR A 171 2.49 0.83 -13.61
CA THR A 171 1.62 1.88 -13.10
C THR A 171 2.33 3.23 -13.09
N ARG A 172 1.54 4.32 -13.27
CA ARG A 172 1.99 5.71 -13.16
C ARG A 172 1.21 6.37 -12.01
N PRO A 173 1.73 6.28 -10.78
CA PRO A 173 0.99 6.74 -9.60
C PRO A 173 1.01 8.27 -9.46
N ASP A 174 -0.10 8.83 -8.95
CA ASP A 174 -0.24 10.25 -8.60
C ASP A 174 0.26 10.56 -7.18
N GLY A 175 0.87 9.59 -6.49
CA GLY A 175 1.31 9.71 -5.12
C GLY A 175 1.89 8.41 -4.57
N GLY A 176 2.09 8.35 -3.26
CA GLY A 176 2.63 7.17 -2.60
C GLY A 176 4.11 6.95 -2.85
N LEU A 177 4.53 5.67 -2.87
CA LEU A 177 5.93 5.29 -2.83
C LEU A 177 6.32 4.20 -3.84
N PHE A 178 5.35 3.64 -4.60
CA PHE A 178 5.51 2.40 -5.34
C PHE A 178 5.10 2.51 -6.80
N ILE A 179 5.82 1.78 -7.64
CA ILE A 179 5.43 1.47 -9.03
C ILE A 179 5.31 -0.05 -9.13
N TRP A 180 4.25 -0.51 -9.77
CA TRP A 180 3.97 -1.91 -10.05
C TRP A 180 4.26 -2.20 -11.50
N ALA A 181 5.27 -3.03 -11.76
CA ALA A 181 5.67 -3.42 -13.09
C ALA A 181 5.25 -4.87 -13.36
N THR A 182 4.81 -5.15 -14.59
CA THR A 182 4.30 -6.46 -15.01
C THR A 182 5.03 -6.89 -16.28
N LEU A 183 5.70 -8.02 -16.21
CA LEU A 183 6.31 -8.70 -17.34
C LEU A 183 5.23 -9.34 -18.23
N PRO A 184 5.54 -9.70 -19.47
CA PRO A 184 4.63 -10.51 -20.29
C PRO A 184 4.22 -11.80 -19.59
N LYS A 185 3.00 -12.25 -19.91
CA LYS A 185 2.43 -13.44 -19.29
C LYS A 185 3.32 -14.68 -19.49
N GLY A 186 3.62 -15.37 -18.39
CA GLY A 186 4.44 -16.58 -18.39
C GLY A 186 5.94 -16.32 -18.31
N SER A 187 6.37 -15.08 -18.08
CA SER A 187 7.77 -14.75 -17.81
C SER A 187 8.25 -15.33 -16.49
N ASP A 188 9.53 -15.66 -16.40
CA ASP A 188 10.16 -16.05 -15.12
C ASP A 188 10.46 -14.82 -14.25
N MET A 189 9.41 -14.26 -13.63
CA MET A 189 9.51 -13.10 -12.75
C MET A 189 10.41 -13.40 -11.53
N MET A 190 10.34 -14.58 -10.96
CA MET A 190 11.16 -14.93 -9.79
C MET A 190 12.63 -15.05 -10.17
N GLY A 191 12.96 -15.66 -11.32
CA GLY A 191 14.31 -15.68 -11.86
C GLY A 191 14.84 -14.28 -12.13
N PHE A 192 14.01 -13.39 -12.72
CA PHE A 192 14.33 -11.97 -12.92
C PHE A 192 14.68 -11.26 -11.62
N CYS A 193 13.81 -11.34 -10.60
CA CYS A 193 14.05 -10.70 -9.29
C CYS A 193 15.30 -11.28 -8.59
N THR A 194 15.49 -12.59 -8.67
CA THR A 194 16.65 -13.27 -8.08
C THR A 194 17.95 -12.83 -8.74
N LYS A 195 17.98 -12.75 -10.06
CA LYS A 195 19.13 -12.29 -10.85
C LYS A 195 19.45 -10.81 -10.53
N ALA A 196 18.43 -9.95 -10.45
CA ALA A 196 18.60 -8.55 -10.09
C ALA A 196 19.32 -8.40 -8.75
N VAL A 197 18.96 -9.19 -7.74
CA VAL A 197 19.61 -9.14 -6.41
C VAL A 197 21.01 -9.77 -6.44
N LYS A 198 21.15 -10.97 -7.01
CA LYS A 198 22.42 -11.73 -6.94
C LYS A 198 23.52 -11.07 -7.76
N ASP A 199 23.22 -10.72 -9.01
CA ASP A 199 24.24 -10.28 -9.95
C ASP A 199 24.46 -8.77 -9.90
N TYR A 200 23.36 -8.00 -9.71
CA TYR A 200 23.39 -6.53 -9.82
C TYR A 200 23.17 -5.79 -8.50
N LYS A 201 22.88 -6.49 -7.40
CA LYS A 201 22.60 -5.89 -6.08
C LYS A 201 21.40 -4.92 -6.08
N ILE A 202 20.44 -5.16 -6.96
CA ILE A 202 19.20 -4.38 -7.08
C ILE A 202 18.05 -5.19 -6.49
N ALA A 203 17.49 -4.71 -5.37
CA ALA A 203 16.35 -5.36 -4.73
C ALA A 203 15.03 -4.80 -5.27
N VAL A 204 14.22 -5.67 -5.84
CA VAL A 204 12.81 -5.45 -6.16
C VAL A 204 11.97 -6.45 -5.37
N VAL A 205 10.69 -6.16 -5.14
CA VAL A 205 9.83 -7.07 -4.39
C VAL A 205 9.00 -7.90 -5.36
N PRO A 206 9.21 -9.23 -5.42
CA PRO A 206 8.43 -10.09 -6.29
C PRO A 206 6.94 -10.05 -5.93
N GLY A 207 6.08 -10.10 -6.93
CA GLY A 207 4.63 -10.01 -6.75
C GLY A 207 4.04 -11.14 -5.94
N THR A 208 4.69 -12.30 -5.90
CA THR A 208 4.30 -13.45 -5.06
C THR A 208 4.21 -13.10 -3.58
N ALA A 209 5.03 -12.13 -3.10
CA ALA A 209 4.96 -11.65 -1.72
C ALA A 209 3.62 -10.97 -1.34
N PHE A 210 2.77 -10.69 -2.33
CA PHE A 210 1.47 -10.03 -2.15
C PHE A 210 0.29 -10.95 -2.48
N MET A 211 0.55 -12.21 -2.80
CA MET A 211 -0.49 -13.20 -3.10
C MET A 211 -1.03 -13.84 -1.81
N ILE A 212 -2.30 -14.27 -1.87
CA ILE A 212 -2.94 -14.96 -0.73
C ILE A 212 -2.32 -16.35 -0.52
N ASN A 213 -2.04 -17.05 -1.63
CA ASN A 213 -1.35 -18.34 -1.58
C ASN A 213 0.08 -18.15 -2.11
N GLU A 214 1.05 -18.67 -1.39
CA GLU A 214 2.48 -18.58 -1.77
C GLU A 214 2.79 -19.22 -3.14
N ASN A 215 1.94 -20.15 -3.57
CA ASN A 215 2.07 -20.85 -4.86
C ASN A 215 1.39 -20.13 -6.02
N ASP A 216 0.67 -19.02 -5.77
CA ASP A 216 0.04 -18.25 -6.83
C ASP A 216 1.12 -17.56 -7.68
N LYS A 217 1.05 -17.79 -8.99
CA LYS A 217 1.98 -17.19 -9.94
C LYS A 217 1.54 -15.76 -10.28
N THR A 218 2.52 -14.89 -10.42
CA THR A 218 2.34 -13.53 -10.92
C THR A 218 3.55 -13.14 -11.75
N ASP A 219 3.32 -12.38 -12.80
CA ASP A 219 4.38 -11.85 -13.67
C ASP A 219 4.83 -10.45 -13.22
N SER A 220 4.38 -10.00 -12.05
CA SER A 220 4.57 -8.62 -11.60
C SER A 220 5.55 -8.51 -10.43
N PHE A 221 6.16 -7.33 -10.29
CA PHE A 221 7.03 -6.97 -9.18
C PHE A 221 6.86 -5.50 -8.80
N ARG A 222 7.21 -5.18 -7.53
CA ARG A 222 7.10 -3.82 -7.00
C ARG A 222 8.46 -3.13 -6.97
N LEU A 223 8.48 -1.89 -7.49
CA LEU A 223 9.55 -0.93 -7.34
C LEU A 223 9.20 0.11 -6.27
N ASN A 224 10.21 0.63 -5.59
CA ASN A 224 10.08 1.69 -4.59
C ASN A 224 11.01 2.86 -4.94
N PHE A 225 10.44 4.04 -5.16
CA PHE A 225 11.21 5.24 -5.50
C PHE A 225 11.54 6.13 -4.29
N SER A 226 11.00 5.83 -3.10
CA SER A 226 11.12 6.75 -1.96
C SER A 226 12.52 6.81 -1.34
N THR A 227 13.18 5.67 -1.21
CA THR A 227 14.42 5.53 -0.43
C THR A 227 15.70 5.80 -1.22
N PRO A 228 15.89 5.28 -2.46
CA PRO A 228 17.17 5.42 -3.15
C PRO A 228 17.45 6.88 -3.55
N SER A 229 18.74 7.24 -3.67
CA SER A 229 19.16 8.52 -4.26
C SER A 229 18.86 8.55 -5.75
N ASP A 230 18.88 9.74 -6.36
CA ASP A 230 18.56 9.92 -7.77
C ASP A 230 19.50 9.12 -8.68
N ASP A 231 20.81 9.13 -8.37
CA ASP A 231 21.81 8.36 -9.11
C ASP A 231 21.50 6.85 -9.05
N LYS A 232 21.11 6.36 -7.85
CA LYS A 232 20.72 4.95 -7.67
C LYS A 232 19.44 4.61 -8.38
N ILE A 233 18.47 5.54 -8.48
CA ILE A 233 17.26 5.34 -9.29
C ILE A 233 17.64 5.20 -10.76
N THR A 234 18.41 6.15 -11.29
CA THR A 234 18.83 6.17 -12.68
C THR A 234 19.63 4.92 -13.07
N GLU A 235 20.65 4.60 -12.28
CA GLU A 235 21.51 3.44 -12.58
C GLU A 235 20.76 2.11 -12.38
N GLY A 236 19.98 1.98 -11.30
CA GLY A 236 19.19 0.79 -11.01
C GLY A 236 18.16 0.49 -12.10
N ILE A 237 17.45 1.51 -12.58
CA ILE A 237 16.47 1.33 -13.65
C ILE A 237 17.15 1.06 -15.00
N ARG A 238 18.32 1.66 -15.27
CA ARG A 238 19.10 1.36 -16.47
C ARG A 238 19.50 -0.12 -16.52
N ILE A 239 19.99 -0.66 -15.40
CA ILE A 239 20.38 -2.09 -15.30
C ILE A 239 19.15 -2.99 -15.44
N LEU A 240 18.08 -2.73 -14.67
CA LEU A 240 16.83 -3.50 -14.79
C LEU A 240 16.28 -3.45 -16.22
N GLY A 241 16.39 -2.29 -16.89
CA GLY A 241 15.98 -2.13 -18.27
C GLY A 241 16.76 -3.02 -19.24
N GLY A 242 18.10 -3.09 -19.10
CA GLY A 242 18.93 -4.04 -19.84
C GLY A 242 18.48 -5.47 -19.63
N MET A 243 18.30 -5.89 -18.38
CA MET A 243 17.81 -7.23 -18.05
C MET A 243 16.45 -7.56 -18.69
N THR A 244 15.55 -6.57 -18.79
CA THR A 244 14.24 -6.80 -19.42
C THR A 244 14.35 -7.00 -20.93
N LYS A 245 15.25 -6.26 -21.59
CA LYS A 245 15.53 -6.43 -23.02
C LYS A 245 16.20 -7.77 -23.30
N ASP A 246 17.23 -8.12 -22.54
CA ASP A 246 17.93 -9.41 -22.67
C ASP A 246 16.99 -10.62 -22.49
N MET A 247 15.94 -10.46 -21.70
CA MET A 247 14.98 -11.54 -21.43
C MET A 247 13.84 -11.59 -22.47
N LEU A 248 13.46 -10.45 -23.07
CA LEU A 248 12.19 -10.32 -23.80
C LEU A 248 12.38 -9.96 -25.29
N ASP A 249 13.49 -9.35 -25.67
CA ASP A 249 13.80 -8.91 -27.04
C ASP A 249 14.80 -9.85 -27.71
#